data_963bb325ef92e5ae0a3bfac5e4d921ce
#
_entry.id   963bb325ef92e5ae0a3bfac5e4d921ce
#
_cell.length_a   1.000
_cell.length_b   1.000
_cell.length_c   1.000
_cell.angle_alpha   90.00
_cell.angle_beta   90.00
_cell.angle_gamma   90.00
#
_symmetry.space_group_name_H-M   'P 1'
#
loop_
_entity.id
_entity.type
_entity.pdbx_description
1 polymer ?
#
loop_
_entity_poly.entity_id
_entity_poly.type
_entity_poly.pdbx_seq_one_letter_code
_entity_poly.pdbx_strand_id
1 'polypeptide(L)'
;MAEKHGMETIIPGMEPTGHYWLNLGAYLQEQGMKPVHVNPHHVKKSKELDDNNPNKNDRKDPKTIAALVNEGRFSYPYIPTGIYAEIRSLSNLRFQTQEELTRIKNRIARWFAIYFPEYKDVYGDLMAV
;
A
#
# COMPACT_ATOMS: atom_id res chain seq x y z
N MET A 1 6.02 -22.90 -16.90
CA MET A 1 6.35 -23.21 -15.49
C MET A 1 5.40 -24.24 -14.87
N ALA A 2 4.10 -24.11 -15.04
CA ALA A 2 3.11 -25.07 -14.50
C ALA A 2 3.35 -26.51 -14.99
N GLU A 3 3.58 -26.70 -16.28
CA GLU A 3 3.82 -28.01 -16.90
C GLU A 3 5.06 -28.75 -16.32
N LYS A 4 6.09 -28.03 -15.90
CA LYS A 4 7.29 -28.62 -15.28
C LYS A 4 7.01 -29.31 -13.93
N HIS A 5 5.92 -28.98 -13.28
CA HIS A 5 5.55 -29.48 -11.95
C HIS A 5 4.21 -30.24 -11.94
N GLY A 6 3.64 -30.52 -13.10
CA GLY A 6 2.35 -31.24 -13.23
C GLY A 6 1.16 -30.45 -12.68
N MET A 7 1.26 -29.12 -12.67
CA MET A 7 0.21 -28.23 -12.15
C MET A 7 -0.62 -27.67 -13.30
N GLU A 8 -1.93 -27.71 -13.17
CA GLU A 8 -2.86 -27.19 -14.19
C GLU A 8 -3.03 -25.66 -14.10
N THR A 9 -2.87 -25.08 -12.90
CA THR A 9 -3.16 -23.67 -12.67
C THR A 9 -2.11 -23.03 -11.75
N ILE A 10 -1.71 -21.80 -12.07
CA ILE A 10 -0.85 -20.96 -11.22
C ILE A 10 -1.69 -19.80 -10.69
N ILE A 11 -1.72 -19.64 -9.38
CA ILE A 11 -2.35 -18.50 -8.71
C ILE A 11 -1.25 -17.62 -8.11
N PRO A 12 -0.94 -16.45 -8.71
CA PRO A 12 0.05 -15.53 -8.16
C PRO A 12 -0.49 -14.84 -6.92
N GLY A 13 0.07 -15.16 -5.75
CA GLY A 13 -0.25 -14.48 -4.49
C GLY A 13 0.68 -13.31 -4.24
N MET A 14 0.15 -12.18 -3.78
CA MET A 14 0.94 -11.01 -3.43
C MET A 14 0.40 -10.31 -2.19
N GLU A 15 1.29 -9.64 -1.46
CA GLU A 15 0.94 -8.75 -0.37
C GLU A 15 0.74 -7.33 -0.94
N PRO A 16 -0.40 -6.64 -0.69
CA PRO A 16 -0.68 -5.32 -1.22
C PRO A 16 0.08 -4.24 -0.44
N THR A 17 1.41 -4.23 -0.54
CA THR A 17 2.28 -3.22 0.07
C THR A 17 2.55 -2.09 -0.91
N GLY A 18 2.23 -0.84 -0.51
CA GLY A 18 2.46 0.34 -1.33
C GLY A 18 1.71 0.32 -2.67
N HIS A 19 2.39 0.73 -3.73
CA HIS A 19 1.82 0.85 -5.09
C HIS A 19 2.38 -0.18 -6.09
N TYR A 20 3.45 -0.89 -5.74
CA TYR A 20 4.17 -1.80 -6.65
C TYR A 20 3.30 -2.95 -7.16
N TRP A 21 2.37 -3.44 -6.33
CA TRP A 21 1.50 -4.55 -6.67
C TRP A 21 0.54 -4.23 -7.83
N LEU A 22 0.18 -2.94 -8.04
CA LEU A 22 -0.75 -2.53 -9.12
C LEU A 22 -0.19 -2.85 -10.50
N ASN A 23 1.06 -2.46 -10.76
CA ASN A 23 1.71 -2.70 -12.05
C ASN A 23 1.93 -4.19 -12.29
N LEU A 24 2.39 -4.91 -11.27
CA LEU A 24 2.55 -6.36 -11.36
C LEU A 24 1.19 -7.05 -11.55
N GLY A 25 0.17 -6.64 -10.81
CA GLY A 25 -1.17 -7.20 -10.91
C GLY A 25 -1.79 -6.98 -12.30
N ALA A 26 -1.65 -5.77 -12.86
CA ALA A 26 -2.11 -5.46 -14.22
C ALA A 26 -1.39 -6.35 -15.25
N TYR A 27 -0.08 -6.44 -15.18
CA TYR A 27 0.71 -7.30 -16.07
C TYR A 27 0.28 -8.77 -15.98
N LEU A 28 0.09 -9.30 -14.77
CA LEU A 28 -0.35 -10.68 -14.59
C LEU A 28 -1.75 -10.93 -15.17
N GLN A 29 -2.66 -9.96 -15.05
CA GLN A 29 -3.99 -10.06 -15.67
C GLN A 29 -3.91 -10.04 -17.20
N GLU A 30 -3.05 -9.22 -17.79
CA GLU A 30 -2.80 -9.22 -19.25
C GLU A 30 -2.24 -10.56 -19.73
N GLN A 31 -1.48 -11.26 -18.89
CA GLN A 31 -1.01 -12.61 -19.17
C GLN A 31 -2.06 -13.71 -18.90
N GLY A 32 -3.31 -13.36 -18.62
CA GLY A 32 -4.40 -14.29 -18.34
C GLY A 32 -4.34 -14.96 -16.97
N MET A 33 -3.45 -14.51 -16.07
CA MET A 33 -3.37 -14.99 -14.70
C MET A 33 -4.32 -14.22 -13.79
N LYS A 34 -4.78 -14.86 -12.72
CA LYS A 34 -5.66 -14.24 -11.71
C LYS A 34 -4.85 -13.98 -10.43
N PRO A 35 -4.23 -12.79 -10.28
CA PRO A 35 -3.50 -12.46 -9.07
C PRO A 35 -4.45 -12.34 -7.88
N VAL A 36 -3.99 -12.75 -6.71
CA VAL A 36 -4.74 -12.68 -5.46
C VAL A 36 -3.97 -11.93 -4.39
N HIS A 37 -4.69 -11.27 -3.50
CA HIS A 37 -4.12 -10.56 -2.37
C HIS A 37 -4.22 -11.40 -1.10
N VAL A 38 -3.10 -11.48 -0.39
CA VAL A 38 -3.03 -12.01 0.97
C VAL A 38 -2.94 -10.85 1.95
N ASN A 39 -3.73 -10.91 3.02
CA ASN A 39 -3.75 -9.85 4.02
C ASN A 39 -2.39 -9.78 4.75
N PRO A 40 -1.70 -8.60 4.77
CA PRO A 40 -0.43 -8.42 5.46
C PRO A 40 -0.45 -8.84 6.93
N HIS A 41 -1.59 -8.66 7.60
CA HIS A 41 -1.75 -9.09 8.98
C HIS A 41 -1.71 -10.62 9.14
N HIS A 42 -2.28 -11.36 8.19
CA HIS A 42 -2.20 -12.83 8.19
C HIS A 42 -0.77 -13.28 7.91
N VAL A 43 -0.06 -12.65 6.97
CA VAL A 43 1.35 -12.93 6.67
C VAL A 43 2.19 -12.74 7.93
N LYS A 44 2.02 -11.61 8.63
CA LYS A 44 2.73 -11.31 9.87
C LYS A 44 2.44 -12.35 10.95
N LYS A 45 1.17 -12.64 11.22
CA LYS A 45 0.78 -13.64 12.24
C LYS A 45 1.28 -15.05 11.93
N SER A 46 1.18 -15.49 10.67
CA SER A 46 1.70 -16.81 10.28
C SER A 46 3.19 -16.93 10.48
N LYS A 47 3.94 -15.86 10.22
CA LYS A 47 5.39 -15.83 10.52
C LYS A 47 5.69 -15.92 12.02
N GLU A 48 4.92 -15.21 12.84
CA GLU A 48 5.06 -15.24 14.29
C GLU A 48 4.77 -16.63 14.88
N LEU A 49 3.88 -17.40 14.24
CA LEU A 49 3.56 -18.77 14.65
C LEU A 49 4.62 -19.78 14.19
N ASP A 50 5.22 -19.57 13.02
CA ASP A 50 6.20 -20.49 12.44
C ASP A 50 7.61 -20.31 13.03
N ASP A 51 7.92 -19.15 13.60
CA ASP A 51 9.26 -18.81 14.04
C ASP A 51 9.23 -17.87 15.26
N ASN A 52 9.71 -18.31 16.40
CA ASN A 52 9.93 -17.47 17.58
C ASN A 52 10.99 -16.37 17.36
N ASN A 53 11.51 -16.21 16.15
CA ASN A 53 12.56 -15.27 15.81
C ASN A 53 12.03 -14.16 14.90
N PRO A 54 11.96 -12.90 15.39
CA PRO A 54 11.35 -11.76 14.64
C PRO A 54 12.19 -11.26 13.46
N ASN A 55 13.21 -12.00 13.01
CA ASN A 55 14.06 -11.58 11.92
C ASN A 55 13.29 -11.51 10.59
N LYS A 56 13.23 -10.29 10.03
CA LYS A 56 12.82 -10.05 8.66
C LYS A 56 13.67 -10.87 7.70
N ASN A 57 13.04 -11.85 7.05
CA ASN A 57 13.74 -12.66 6.06
C ASN A 57 12.87 -12.70 4.79
N ASP A 58 13.29 -11.95 3.77
CA ASP A 58 12.59 -11.82 2.48
C ASP A 58 12.39 -13.17 1.75
N ARG A 59 13.10 -14.22 2.15
CA ARG A 59 12.90 -15.59 1.63
C ARG A 59 11.72 -16.33 2.27
N LYS A 60 11.32 -15.95 3.49
CA LYS A 60 10.20 -16.58 4.21
C LYS A 60 8.86 -16.04 3.74
N ASP A 61 8.81 -14.80 3.30
CA ASP A 61 7.59 -14.11 2.89
C ASP A 61 6.86 -14.81 1.72
N PRO A 62 7.53 -15.17 0.62
CA PRO A 62 6.89 -15.88 -0.48
C PRO A 62 6.34 -17.26 -0.06
N LYS A 63 7.04 -17.98 0.82
CA LYS A 63 6.58 -19.27 1.32
C LYS A 63 5.30 -19.15 2.16
N THR A 64 5.26 -18.17 3.05
CA THR A 64 4.09 -17.88 3.89
C THR A 64 2.90 -17.44 3.03
N ILE A 65 3.13 -16.57 2.04
CA ILE A 65 2.08 -16.16 1.09
C ILE A 65 1.55 -17.36 0.31
N ALA A 66 2.43 -18.21 -0.20
CA ALA A 66 2.03 -19.41 -0.93
C ALA A 66 1.21 -20.37 -0.06
N ALA A 67 1.57 -20.56 1.21
CA ALA A 67 0.81 -21.37 2.16
C ALA A 67 -0.59 -20.79 2.39
N LEU A 68 -0.71 -19.48 2.63
CA LEU A 68 -1.98 -18.80 2.84
C LEU A 68 -2.87 -18.86 1.59
N VAL A 69 -2.29 -18.75 0.39
CA VAL A 69 -3.03 -18.93 -0.87
C VAL A 69 -3.55 -20.36 -0.99
N ASN A 70 -2.73 -21.35 -0.68
CA ASN A 70 -3.12 -22.77 -0.70
C ASN A 70 -4.23 -23.10 0.32
N GLU A 71 -4.25 -22.39 1.44
CA GLU A 71 -5.32 -22.49 2.47
C GLU A 71 -6.61 -21.73 2.08
N GLY A 72 -6.64 -21.04 0.93
CA GLY A 72 -7.78 -20.24 0.51
C GLY A 72 -7.91 -18.89 1.23
N ARG A 73 -6.89 -18.44 1.95
CA ARG A 73 -6.89 -17.18 2.72
C ARG A 73 -6.44 -16.00 1.87
N PHE A 74 -7.18 -15.71 0.84
CA PHE A 74 -6.88 -14.63 -0.09
C PHE A 74 -8.15 -13.92 -0.56
N SER A 75 -7.98 -12.79 -1.22
CA SER A 75 -9.05 -12.06 -1.91
C SER A 75 -8.60 -11.69 -3.32
N TYR A 76 -9.57 -11.52 -4.22
CA TYR A 76 -9.28 -11.01 -5.57
C TYR A 76 -9.20 -9.48 -5.53
N PRO A 77 -8.07 -8.88 -5.95
CA PRO A 77 -7.96 -7.45 -5.99
C PRO A 77 -8.80 -6.86 -7.13
N TYR A 78 -9.40 -5.72 -6.87
CA TYR A 78 -9.89 -4.87 -7.94
C TYR A 78 -8.73 -4.02 -8.46
N ILE A 79 -8.34 -4.25 -9.70
CA ILE A 79 -7.33 -3.45 -10.40
C ILE A 79 -8.07 -2.50 -11.34
N PRO A 80 -8.14 -1.21 -11.03
CA PRO A 80 -8.86 -0.26 -11.87
C PRO A 80 -8.14 -0.08 -13.21
N THR A 81 -8.92 0.02 -14.29
CA THR A 81 -8.43 0.27 -15.65
C THR A 81 -9.06 1.53 -16.24
N GLY A 82 -8.45 2.10 -17.28
CA GLY A 82 -8.94 3.29 -17.96
C GLY A 82 -9.14 4.47 -17.00
N ILE A 83 -10.25 5.16 -17.11
CA ILE A 83 -10.55 6.37 -16.34
C ILE A 83 -10.54 6.14 -14.83
N TYR A 84 -10.89 4.96 -14.35
CA TYR A 84 -10.87 4.63 -12.91
C TYR A 84 -9.45 4.53 -12.36
N ALA A 85 -8.48 4.08 -13.16
CA ALA A 85 -7.07 4.10 -12.80
C ALA A 85 -6.54 5.53 -12.67
N GLU A 86 -6.93 6.41 -13.60
CA GLU A 86 -6.58 7.83 -13.56
C GLU A 86 -7.19 8.53 -12.36
N ILE A 87 -8.48 8.34 -12.09
CA ILE A 87 -9.16 8.90 -10.91
C ILE A 87 -8.48 8.44 -9.61
N ARG A 88 -8.11 7.18 -9.51
CA ARG A 88 -7.38 6.66 -8.35
C ARG A 88 -6.05 7.37 -8.17
N SER A 89 -5.27 7.50 -9.24
CA SER A 89 -3.96 8.15 -9.21
C SER A 89 -4.08 9.63 -8.82
N LEU A 90 -5.02 10.34 -9.43
CA LEU A 90 -5.29 11.75 -9.14
C LEU A 90 -5.80 11.96 -7.70
N SER A 91 -6.65 11.07 -7.21
CA SER A 91 -7.14 11.13 -5.83
C SER A 91 -5.99 10.93 -4.84
N ASN A 92 -5.12 9.98 -5.07
CA ASN A 92 -3.94 9.76 -4.23
C ASN A 92 -3.01 10.98 -4.25
N LEU A 93 -2.74 11.55 -5.42
CA LEU A 93 -1.93 12.76 -5.55
C LEU A 93 -2.56 13.93 -4.78
N ARG A 94 -3.88 14.12 -4.93
CA ARG A 94 -4.61 15.16 -4.17
C ARG A 94 -4.46 14.99 -2.67
N PHE A 95 -4.59 13.76 -2.14
CA PHE A 95 -4.40 13.50 -0.71
C PHE A 95 -2.98 13.82 -0.26
N GLN A 96 -1.96 13.38 -0.99
CA GLN A 96 -0.56 13.67 -0.67
C GLN A 96 -0.31 15.17 -0.66
N THR A 97 -0.75 15.90 -1.68
CA THR A 97 -0.60 17.35 -1.76
C THR A 97 -1.31 18.07 -0.61
N GLN A 98 -2.49 17.59 -0.22
CA GLN A 98 -3.23 18.16 0.91
C GLN A 98 -2.51 17.93 2.25
N GLU A 99 -1.91 16.77 2.45
CA GLU A 99 -1.09 16.48 3.62
C GLU A 99 0.17 17.37 3.66
N GLU A 100 0.85 17.52 2.52
CA GLU A 100 2.02 18.40 2.41
C GLU A 100 1.67 19.85 2.72
N LEU A 101 0.56 20.34 2.17
CA LEU A 101 0.04 21.69 2.47
C LEU A 101 -0.21 21.85 3.98
N THR A 102 -0.83 20.87 4.61
CA THR A 102 -1.09 20.89 6.05
C THR A 102 0.21 20.90 6.86
N ARG A 103 1.21 20.12 6.45
CA ARG A 103 2.54 20.13 7.10
C ARG A 103 3.22 21.48 6.98
N ILE A 104 3.14 22.12 5.79
CA ILE A 104 3.70 23.45 5.58
C ILE A 104 2.99 24.49 6.43
N LYS A 105 1.65 24.49 6.42
CA LYS A 105 0.84 25.40 7.25
C LYS A 105 1.21 25.26 8.74
N ASN A 106 1.31 24.06 9.26
CA ASN A 106 1.70 23.82 10.65
C ASN A 106 3.14 24.28 10.94
N ARG A 107 4.06 24.14 9.98
CA ARG A 107 5.43 24.63 10.14
C ARG A 107 5.48 26.15 10.21
N ILE A 108 4.73 26.82 9.35
CA ILE A 108 4.62 28.29 9.33
C ILE A 108 3.98 28.77 10.65
N ALA A 109 2.86 28.19 11.07
CA ALA A 109 2.19 28.55 12.30
C ALA A 109 3.11 28.38 13.53
N ARG A 110 3.90 27.31 13.57
CA ARG A 110 4.90 27.08 14.62
C ARG A 110 6.00 28.13 14.61
N TRP A 111 6.47 28.51 13.42
CA TRP A 111 7.50 29.54 13.28
C TRP A 111 7.00 30.88 13.82
N PHE A 112 5.77 31.30 13.46
CA PHE A 112 5.16 32.51 14.00
C PHE A 112 4.97 32.45 15.51
N ALA A 113 4.51 31.33 16.04
CA ALA A 113 4.34 31.17 17.48
C ALA A 113 5.64 31.31 18.28
N ILE A 114 6.79 30.98 17.68
CA ILE A 114 8.12 31.09 18.31
C ILE A 114 8.69 32.51 18.19
N TYR A 115 8.61 33.11 17.01
CA TYR A 115 9.34 34.34 16.71
C TYR A 115 8.46 35.60 16.65
N PHE A 116 7.14 35.44 16.51
CA PHE A 116 6.16 36.50 16.35
C PHE A 116 4.81 36.12 16.95
N PRO A 117 4.73 35.84 18.27
CA PRO A 117 3.51 35.36 18.91
C PRO A 117 2.34 36.34 18.79
N GLU A 118 2.61 37.66 18.74
CA GLU A 118 1.60 38.73 18.61
C GLU A 118 1.00 38.81 17.20
N TYR A 119 1.46 38.03 16.25
CA TYR A 119 1.00 38.07 14.86
C TYR A 119 -0.53 37.90 14.77
N LYS A 120 -1.09 36.98 15.54
CA LYS A 120 -2.52 36.70 15.56
C LYS A 120 -3.38 37.88 16.04
N ASP A 121 -2.85 38.69 16.97
CA ASP A 121 -3.54 39.82 17.52
C ASP A 121 -3.56 41.01 16.54
N VAL A 122 -2.55 41.11 15.67
CA VAL A 122 -2.39 42.20 14.72
C VAL A 122 -3.02 41.90 13.36
N TYR A 123 -2.84 40.70 12.85
CA TYR A 123 -3.19 40.35 11.45
C TYR A 123 -4.27 39.27 11.33
N GLY A 124 -4.75 38.69 12.45
CA GLY A 124 -5.74 37.63 12.42
C GLY A 124 -5.18 36.27 11.99
N ASP A 125 -6.02 35.42 11.41
CA ASP A 125 -5.61 34.08 11.02
C ASP A 125 -4.83 34.09 9.69
N LEU A 126 -3.55 33.83 9.74
CA LEU A 126 -2.65 33.74 8.60
C LEU A 126 -3.09 32.67 7.58
N MET A 127 -3.91 31.70 8.02
CA MET A 127 -4.29 30.53 7.24
C MET A 127 -5.75 30.56 6.74
N ALA A 128 -6.46 31.67 7.02
CA ALA A 128 -7.81 31.89 6.51
C ALA A 128 -7.76 32.34 5.05
N VAL A 129 -7.45 31.41 4.14
CA VAL A 129 -7.59 31.56 2.68
C VAL A 129 -8.42 30.40 2.15
#